data_e6eaa0e6d4e00d8e7d75425ab38c7f9a
#
_entry.id   e6eaa0e6d4e00d8e7d75425ab38c7f9a
#
_cell.length_a   1.000
_cell.length_b   1.000
_cell.length_c   1.000
_cell.angle_alpha   90.00
_cell.angle_beta   90.00
_cell.angle_gamma   90.00
#
_symmetry.space_group_name_H-M   'P 1'
#
loop_
_entity.id
_entity.type
_entity.pdbx_description
1 polymer ?
#
loop_
_entity_poly.entity_id
_entity_poly.type
_entity_poly.pdbx_seq_one_letter_code
_entity_poly.pdbx_strand_id
1 'polypeptide(L)' 'MDFWKMAYDYGWITIDLLRQAVITDTNPFGDITKEQFKEIAGQDF' A
#
# COMPACT_ATOMS: atom_id res chain seq x y z
N MET A 1 5.43 12.16 -1.60
CA MET A 1 6.45 11.23 -2.07
C MET A 1 5.93 9.81 -2.01
N ASP A 2 6.24 9.07 -3.03
CA ASP A 2 5.63 7.76 -3.19
C ASP A 2 6.60 6.64 -2.86
N PHE A 3 7.07 6.64 -1.61
CA PHE A 3 7.98 5.59 -1.15
C PHE A 3 7.39 4.20 -1.39
N TRP A 4 6.12 4.02 -1.05
CA TRP A 4 5.46 2.73 -1.20
C TRP A 4 5.31 2.33 -2.65
N LYS A 5 5.02 3.30 -3.52
CA LYS A 5 4.94 3.04 -4.94
C LYS A 5 6.30 2.64 -5.50
N MET A 6 7.33 3.37 -5.12
CA MET A 6 8.69 3.06 -5.55
C MET A 6 9.11 1.68 -5.08
N ALA A 7 8.87 1.37 -3.81
CA ALA A 7 9.23 0.07 -3.25
C ALA A 7 8.50 -1.06 -3.96
N TYR A 8 7.22 -0.86 -4.27
CA TYR A 8 6.45 -1.87 -4.98
C TYR A 8 6.95 -2.04 -6.42
N ASP A 9 7.21 -0.94 -7.11
CA ASP A 9 7.69 -0.97 -8.48
C ASP A 9 9.05 -1.65 -8.59
N TYR A 10 9.90 -1.47 -7.60
CA TYR A 10 11.22 -2.09 -7.59
C TYR A 10 11.22 -3.52 -7.06
N GLY A 11 10.07 -4.01 -6.62
CA GLY A 11 9.97 -5.35 -6.10
C GLY A 11 10.53 -5.52 -4.69
N TRP A 12 10.71 -4.41 -3.97
CA TRP A 12 11.18 -4.46 -2.58
C TRP A 12 10.13 -5.00 -1.63
N ILE A 13 8.86 -4.80 -1.98
CA ILE A 13 7.73 -5.28 -1.18
C ILE A 13 6.75 -6.02 -2.09
N THR A 14 5.98 -6.92 -1.49
CA THR A 14 4.92 -7.66 -2.19
C THR A 14 3.59 -6.94 -2.02
N ILE A 15 2.59 -7.36 -2.79
CA ILE A 15 1.25 -6.81 -2.63
C ILE A 15 0.68 -7.11 -1.24
N ASP A 16 1.05 -8.24 -0.64
CA ASP A 16 0.60 -8.57 0.71
C ASP A 16 1.14 -7.58 1.73
N LEU A 17 2.42 -7.21 1.61
CA LEU A 17 3.00 -6.19 2.47
C LEU A 17 2.33 -4.84 2.25
N LEU A 18 2.04 -4.50 1.00
CA LEU A 18 1.36 -3.25 0.69
C LEU A 18 -0.02 -3.20 1.34
N ARG A 19 -0.76 -4.32 1.29
CA ARG A 19 -2.06 -4.41 1.96
C ARG A 19 -1.96 -4.19 3.46
N GLN A 20 -0.92 -4.71 4.08
CA GLN A 20 -0.71 -4.54 5.50
C GLN A 20 -0.41 -3.09 5.88
N ALA A 21 0.07 -2.29 4.95
CA ALA A 21 0.35 -0.88 5.19
C ALA A 21 -0.89 0.00 5.07
N VAL A 22 -2.01 -0.54 4.58
CA VAL A 22 -3.22 0.24 4.35
C VAL A 22 -3.96 0.47 5.67
N ILE A 23 -4.42 1.71 5.85
CA ILE A 23 -5.20 2.09 7.02
C ILE A 23 -6.61 1.48 6.89
N THR A 24 -7.00 0.67 7.86
CA THR A 24 -8.33 0.06 7.92
C THR A 24 -8.86 0.14 9.35
N ASP A 25 -10.09 -0.30 9.55
CA ASP A 25 -10.69 -0.33 10.88
C ASP A 25 -9.89 -1.22 11.83
N THR A 26 -9.28 -2.27 11.31
CA THR A 26 -8.47 -3.18 12.12
C THR A 26 -6.99 -2.77 12.17
N ASN A 27 -6.60 -1.80 11.34
CA ASN A 27 -5.22 -1.31 11.30
C ASN A 27 -5.22 0.22 11.19
N PRO A 28 -5.61 0.94 12.26
CA PRO A 28 -5.68 2.40 12.20
C PRO A 28 -4.33 3.08 12.12
N PHE A 29 -3.26 2.34 12.32
CA PHE A 29 -1.89 2.88 12.28
C PHE A 29 -1.18 2.59 10.97
N GLY A 30 -1.93 2.28 9.91
CA GLY A 30 -1.34 2.06 8.60
C GLY A 30 -0.67 3.31 8.04
N ASP A 31 0.13 3.14 7.00
CA ASP A 31 0.92 4.22 6.41
C ASP A 31 0.28 4.80 5.16
N ILE A 32 -0.60 4.07 4.49
CA ILE A 32 -1.24 4.52 3.25
C ILE A 32 -2.74 4.32 3.34
N THR A 33 -3.48 5.05 2.51
CA THR A 33 -4.92 4.90 2.42
C THR A 33 -5.29 3.85 1.37
N LYS A 34 -6.56 3.44 1.37
CA LYS A 34 -7.06 2.52 0.34
C LYS A 34 -6.92 3.11 -1.05
N GLU A 35 -7.11 4.42 -1.18
CA GLU A 35 -6.94 5.10 -2.46
C GLU A 35 -5.50 5.03 -2.94
N GLN A 36 -4.56 5.27 -2.03
CA GLN A 36 -3.14 5.16 -2.35
C GLN A 36 -2.78 3.73 -2.74
N PHE A 37 -3.33 2.75 -2.05
CA PHE A 37 -3.12 1.34 -2.41
C PHE A 37 -3.56 1.09 -3.84
N LYS A 38 -4.74 1.57 -4.21
CA LYS A 38 -5.26 1.38 -5.56
C LYS A 38 -4.34 2.01 -6.60
N GLU A 39 -3.83 3.19 -6.34
CA GLU A 39 -2.91 3.85 -7.27
C GLU A 39 -1.60 3.08 -7.41
N ILE A 40 -1.10 2.55 -6.32
CA ILE A 40 0.20 1.86 -6.31
C ILE A 40 0.07 0.49 -6.96
N ALA A 41 -0.91 -0.29 -6.53
CA ALA A 41 -1.06 -1.68 -6.95
C ALA A 41 -1.85 -1.82 -8.25
N GLY A 42 -2.63 -0.82 -8.61
CA GLY A 42 -3.47 -0.88 -9.80
C GLY A 42 -4.69 -1.74 -9.64
N GLN A 43 -5.08 -2.07 -8.42
CA GLN A 43 -6.27 -2.87 -8.14
C GLN A 43 -6.90 -2.42 -6.84
N ASP A 44 -8.17 -2.77 -6.66
CA ASP A 44 -8.90 -2.39 -5.46
C ASP A 44 -8.37 -3.14 -4.23
N PHE A 45 -8.44 -2.46 -3.10
CA PHE A 45 -8.11 -3.06 -1.81
C PHE A 45 -9.22 -4.02 -1.33
#